data_6f05a5fee6aeb252c8682124e9014dea
#
_entry.id   6f05a5fee6aeb252c8682124e9014dea
#
_cell.length_a   1.000
_cell.length_b   1.000
_cell.length_c   1.000
_cell.angle_alpha   90.00
_cell.angle_beta   90.00
_cell.angle_gamma   90.00
#
_symmetry.space_group_name_H-M   'P 1'
#
loop_
_entity.id
_entity.type
_entity.pdbx_description
1 polymer ?
#
loop_
_entity_poly.entity_id
_entity_poly.type
_entity_poly.pdbx_seq_one_letter_code
_entity_poly.pdbx_strand_id
1 'polypeptide(L)'
;PPYFDLFAQSAGGSAELVDFLIFHTGLPPHLLPDPASLPSNVKLIDLRSTTKLAELLLRVTDRRTEESLKANSMDRSKLTTMIAKTIEHHPYVLVEYKPAIGHIFSDYLKEYSHWGYSDLDIIWGDLPRWVSTEELTDWDIVTYGFGDQDRVYLRGQFSFHQNKDKINQLWRGCAYLSEADVRYSKLLKGSEQFKLESAEGCYSAAVLHTNDIRVKYTVKALTDAEGAGADSAILHGLYVGLG
;
A
#
# COMPACT_ATOMS: atom_id res chain seq x y z
N PRO A 1 16.32 -2.31 2.50
CA PRO A 1 16.22 -3.76 2.34
C PRO A 1 17.31 -4.27 1.39
N PRO A 2 17.83 -5.49 1.55
CA PRO A 2 18.95 -5.99 0.73
C PRO A 2 18.59 -6.13 -0.76
N TYR A 3 17.33 -6.19 -1.10
CA TYR A 3 16.82 -6.27 -2.47
C TYR A 3 16.37 -4.92 -3.05
N PHE A 4 16.60 -3.80 -2.35
CA PHE A 4 16.13 -2.49 -2.80
C PHE A 4 16.71 -2.09 -4.16
N ASP A 5 17.97 -2.40 -4.41
CA ASP A 5 18.62 -2.08 -5.69
C ASP A 5 17.97 -2.82 -6.86
N LEU A 6 17.58 -4.10 -6.65
CA LEU A 6 16.85 -4.88 -7.65
C LEU A 6 15.46 -4.29 -7.91
N PHE A 7 14.74 -3.92 -6.85
CA PHE A 7 13.47 -3.22 -6.97
C PHE A 7 13.64 -1.94 -7.79
N ALA A 8 14.57 -1.07 -7.40
CA ALA A 8 14.77 0.23 -8.04
C ALA A 8 15.16 0.08 -9.52
N GLN A 9 16.11 -0.80 -9.84
CA GLN A 9 16.51 -1.04 -11.23
C GLN A 9 15.36 -1.55 -12.08
N SER A 10 14.61 -2.51 -11.56
CA SER A 10 13.45 -3.08 -12.27
C SER A 10 12.32 -2.04 -12.45
N ALA A 11 12.10 -1.19 -11.47
CA ALA A 11 11.11 -0.11 -11.53
C ALA A 11 11.41 0.90 -12.66
N GLY A 12 12.68 1.09 -13.01
CA GLY A 12 13.11 1.97 -14.09
C GLY A 12 12.47 1.67 -15.45
N GLY A 13 12.21 0.39 -15.75
CA GLY A 13 11.52 -0.04 -16.97
C GLY A 13 10.09 0.47 -17.10
N SER A 14 9.52 1.01 -16.03
CA SER A 14 8.13 1.48 -15.97
C SER A 14 8.01 3.01 -15.91
N ALA A 15 9.08 3.75 -16.18
CA ALA A 15 9.17 5.21 -15.99
C ALA A 15 8.17 6.01 -16.84
N GLU A 16 7.70 5.47 -17.95
CA GLU A 16 6.70 6.13 -18.79
C GLU A 16 5.29 6.09 -18.20
N LEU A 17 5.03 5.19 -17.26
CA LEU A 17 3.69 4.95 -16.72
C LEU A 17 3.59 5.23 -15.22
N VAL A 18 4.59 4.90 -14.44
CA VAL A 18 4.50 4.86 -12.97
C VAL A 18 5.68 5.55 -12.30
N ASP A 19 5.37 6.41 -11.35
CA ASP A 19 6.31 6.88 -10.34
C ASP A 19 6.18 6.05 -9.05
N PHE A 20 7.29 5.61 -8.50
CA PHE A 20 7.36 4.92 -7.22
C PHE A 20 7.73 5.91 -6.11
N LEU A 21 6.77 6.28 -5.29
CA LEU A 21 6.97 7.18 -4.15
C LEU A 21 7.30 6.35 -2.90
N ILE A 22 8.55 6.37 -2.49
CA ILE A 22 9.03 5.59 -1.36
C ILE A 22 9.23 6.50 -0.16
N PHE A 23 8.36 6.36 0.81
CA PHE A 23 8.38 7.16 2.02
C PHE A 23 9.29 6.53 3.07
N HIS A 24 10.15 7.35 3.69
CA HIS A 24 10.99 6.94 4.81
C HIS A 24 10.93 7.94 5.96
N THR A 25 11.27 7.50 7.15
CA THR A 25 11.13 8.28 8.39
C THR A 25 12.48 8.70 8.96
N GLY A 26 13.31 9.34 8.13
CA GLY A 26 14.60 9.85 8.57
C GLY A 26 15.69 8.78 8.61
N LEU A 27 15.88 8.03 7.53
CA LEU A 27 17.01 7.11 7.41
C LEU A 27 18.34 7.90 7.41
N PRO A 28 19.38 7.40 8.11
CA PRO A 28 20.70 7.97 8.04
C PRO A 28 21.20 8.03 6.57
N PRO A 29 21.92 9.10 6.17
CA PRO A 29 22.36 9.28 4.78
C PRO A 29 23.15 8.09 4.20
N HIS A 30 23.92 7.39 5.02
CA HIS A 30 24.71 6.23 4.58
C HIS A 30 23.86 4.97 4.31
N LEU A 31 22.59 4.97 4.70
CA LEU A 31 21.63 3.90 4.42
C LEU A 31 20.71 4.24 3.24
N LEU A 32 20.77 5.46 2.75
CA LEU A 32 20.03 5.87 1.56
C LEU A 32 20.87 5.56 0.31
N PRO A 33 20.27 5.09 -0.77
CA PRO A 33 20.95 4.99 -2.04
C PRO A 33 21.33 6.39 -2.54
N ASP A 34 22.39 6.46 -3.35
CA ASP A 34 22.72 7.69 -4.04
C ASP A 34 21.54 8.09 -4.96
N PRO A 35 20.95 9.28 -4.79
CA PRO A 35 19.85 9.72 -5.63
C PRO A 35 20.18 9.72 -7.12
N ALA A 36 21.45 9.93 -7.48
CA ALA A 36 21.92 9.90 -8.87
C ALA A 36 21.93 8.49 -9.48
N SER A 37 21.90 7.45 -8.64
CA SER A 37 21.85 6.04 -9.07
C SER A 37 20.43 5.52 -9.26
N LEU A 38 19.43 6.26 -8.81
CA LEU A 38 18.05 5.85 -8.90
C LEU A 38 17.44 6.18 -10.26
N PRO A 39 16.60 5.32 -10.82
CA PRO A 39 15.76 5.67 -11.96
C PRO A 39 14.89 6.91 -11.67
N SER A 40 14.64 7.72 -12.69
CA SER A 40 13.94 9.00 -12.55
C SER A 40 12.52 8.89 -11.96
N ASN A 41 11.90 7.73 -12.10
CA ASN A 41 10.58 7.41 -11.57
C ASN A 41 10.61 6.80 -10.15
N VAL A 42 11.77 6.62 -9.54
CA VAL A 42 11.90 6.17 -8.14
C VAL A 42 12.26 7.36 -7.26
N LYS A 43 11.29 7.81 -6.47
CA LYS A 43 11.39 9.03 -5.66
C LYS A 43 11.40 8.68 -4.18
N LEU A 44 12.49 9.01 -3.48
CA LEU A 44 12.58 8.89 -2.02
C LEU A 44 11.99 10.14 -1.38
N ILE A 45 11.04 9.96 -0.48
CA ILE A 45 10.35 11.04 0.22
C ILE A 45 10.64 10.95 1.70
N ASP A 46 11.42 11.90 2.21
CA ASP A 46 11.76 11.97 3.61
C ASP A 46 10.64 12.61 4.43
N LEU A 47 9.99 11.82 5.24
CA LEU A 47 9.01 12.28 6.25
C LEU A 47 9.69 12.78 7.54
N ARG A 48 11.01 12.68 7.64
CA ARG A 48 11.85 13.12 8.76
C ARG A 48 11.66 12.35 10.07
N SER A 49 10.49 11.80 10.34
CA SER A 49 10.23 11.06 11.59
C SER A 49 9.02 10.13 11.48
N THR A 50 9.01 9.11 12.34
CA THR A 50 7.84 8.25 12.53
C THR A 50 6.62 9.04 13.03
N THR A 51 6.83 10.11 13.79
CA THR A 51 5.75 11.00 14.23
C THR A 51 5.05 11.65 13.03
N LYS A 52 5.81 12.09 12.02
CA LYS A 52 5.22 12.68 10.81
C LYS A 52 4.41 11.66 10.02
N LEU A 53 4.88 10.43 9.92
CA LEU A 53 4.09 9.35 9.35
C LEU A 53 2.82 9.09 10.16
N ALA A 54 2.90 9.05 11.49
CA ALA A 54 1.75 8.88 12.36
C ALA A 54 0.71 10.01 12.20
N GLU A 55 1.14 11.26 12.00
CA GLU A 55 0.24 12.38 11.69
C GLU A 55 -0.53 12.17 10.37
N LEU A 56 0.12 11.60 9.34
CA LEU A 56 -0.57 11.26 8.09
C LEU A 56 -1.59 10.13 8.31
N LEU A 57 -1.22 9.10 9.06
CA LEU A 57 -2.10 7.97 9.35
C LEU A 57 -3.32 8.37 10.19
N LEU A 58 -3.22 9.45 10.98
CA LEU A 58 -4.36 10.01 11.71
C LEU A 58 -5.52 10.44 10.81
N ARG A 59 -5.28 10.72 9.52
CA ARG A 59 -6.35 11.04 8.57
C ARG A 59 -7.40 9.93 8.46
N VAL A 60 -7.01 8.71 8.76
CA VAL A 60 -7.87 7.52 8.71
C VAL A 60 -8.54 7.26 10.04
N THR A 61 -7.86 7.52 11.14
CA THR A 61 -8.38 7.29 12.50
C THR A 61 -9.32 8.40 12.98
N ASP A 62 -9.27 9.55 12.34
CA ASP A 62 -10.07 10.75 12.68
C ASP A 62 -11.55 10.65 12.25
N ARG A 63 -12.06 9.43 12.08
CA ARG A 63 -13.42 9.14 11.65
C ARG A 63 -14.48 9.32 12.74
N ARG A 64 -14.06 9.27 13.97
CA ARG A 64 -14.91 9.64 15.07
C ARG A 64 -15.08 11.15 14.97
N THR A 65 -16.29 11.57 14.58
CA THR A 65 -16.69 12.97 14.57
C THR A 65 -16.04 13.74 15.72
N GLU A 66 -15.77 15.03 15.55
CA GLU A 66 -15.29 15.90 16.64
C GLU A 66 -16.03 15.69 17.96
N GLU A 67 -17.29 15.25 17.90
CA GLU A 67 -18.10 14.86 19.07
C GLU A 67 -17.58 13.64 19.79
N SER A 68 -17.07 12.63 19.07
CA SER A 68 -16.54 11.41 19.67
C SER A 68 -15.13 11.61 20.25
N LEU A 69 -14.34 12.49 19.65
CA LEU A 69 -13.06 12.93 20.23
C LEU A 69 -13.29 13.75 21.51
N LYS A 70 -14.34 14.58 21.55
CA LYS A 70 -14.77 15.29 22.76
C LYS A 70 -15.28 14.36 23.85
N ALA A 71 -15.96 13.28 23.50
CA ALA A 71 -16.51 12.29 24.44
C ALA A 71 -15.44 11.36 25.05
N ASN A 72 -14.37 11.04 24.34
CA ASN A 72 -13.32 10.09 24.77
C ASN A 72 -11.98 10.73 25.16
N SER A 73 -11.89 12.05 25.30
CA SER A 73 -10.75 12.80 25.86
C SER A 73 -9.33 12.38 25.45
N MET A 74 -9.17 11.58 24.41
CA MET A 74 -7.83 11.27 23.91
C MET A 74 -7.36 12.43 23.04
N ASP A 75 -6.38 13.16 23.54
CA ASP A 75 -5.72 14.25 22.82
C ASP A 75 -5.08 13.68 21.54
N ARG A 76 -5.26 14.41 20.43
CA ARG A 76 -4.66 14.10 19.12
C ARG A 76 -3.14 13.81 19.25
N SER A 77 -2.45 14.55 20.10
CA SER A 77 -1.02 14.35 20.40
C SER A 77 -0.73 12.98 21.01
N LYS A 78 -1.58 12.52 21.93
CA LYS A 78 -1.44 11.19 22.54
C LYS A 78 -1.67 10.08 21.52
N LEU A 79 -2.65 10.26 20.65
CA LEU A 79 -2.94 9.30 19.59
C LEU A 79 -1.79 9.22 18.56
N THR A 80 -1.26 10.39 18.15
CA THR A 80 -0.06 10.45 17.29
C THR A 80 1.10 9.69 17.91
N THR A 81 1.38 9.95 19.19
CA THR A 81 2.47 9.28 19.92
C THR A 81 2.25 7.77 19.99
N MET A 82 1.01 7.34 20.22
CA MET A 82 0.67 5.91 20.27
C MET A 82 0.87 5.24 18.92
N ILE A 83 0.42 5.85 17.83
CA ILE A 83 0.62 5.33 16.47
C ILE A 83 2.11 5.27 16.14
N ALA A 84 2.87 6.33 16.42
CA ALA A 84 4.31 6.35 16.19
C ALA A 84 5.03 5.21 16.91
N LYS A 85 4.77 5.02 18.21
CA LYS A 85 5.32 3.91 18.99
C LYS A 85 4.91 2.55 18.42
N THR A 86 3.67 2.42 17.97
CA THR A 86 3.20 1.17 17.39
C THR A 86 4.00 0.84 16.12
N ILE A 87 4.24 1.82 15.26
CA ILE A 87 5.06 1.64 14.04
C ILE A 87 6.49 1.26 14.39
N GLU A 88 7.09 1.90 15.41
CA GLU A 88 8.47 1.62 15.84
C GLU A 88 8.64 0.19 16.37
N HIS A 89 7.67 -0.32 17.11
CA HIS A 89 7.72 -1.66 17.71
C HIS A 89 7.14 -2.76 16.82
N HIS A 90 6.20 -2.40 15.95
CA HIS A 90 5.44 -3.32 15.09
C HIS A 90 5.28 -2.73 13.68
N PRO A 91 6.36 -2.52 12.92
CA PRO A 91 6.31 -1.83 11.62
C PRO A 91 5.38 -2.51 10.62
N TYR A 92 5.17 -3.81 10.76
CA TYR A 92 4.26 -4.56 9.88
C TYR A 92 2.80 -4.08 9.97
N VAL A 93 2.41 -3.32 10.99
CA VAL A 93 1.08 -2.69 11.07
C VAL A 93 0.77 -1.77 9.89
N LEU A 94 1.79 -1.27 9.21
CA LEU A 94 1.62 -0.39 8.05
C LEU A 94 0.88 -1.06 6.88
N VAL A 95 0.93 -2.38 6.76
CA VAL A 95 0.21 -3.12 5.71
C VAL A 95 -1.30 -2.96 5.84
N GLU A 96 -1.81 -2.76 7.06
CA GLU A 96 -3.23 -2.55 7.30
C GLU A 96 -3.76 -1.24 6.73
N TYR A 97 -2.89 -0.28 6.45
CA TYR A 97 -3.25 1.01 5.88
C TYR A 97 -3.29 1.04 4.34
N LYS A 98 -2.90 -0.06 3.68
CA LYS A 98 -2.91 -0.15 2.20
C LYS A 98 -4.24 0.33 1.58
N PRO A 99 -5.43 -0.02 2.10
CA PRO A 99 -6.69 0.45 1.55
C PRO A 99 -6.88 1.96 1.56
N ALA A 100 -6.17 2.65 2.43
CA ALA A 100 -6.34 4.08 2.68
C ALA A 100 -5.22 4.95 2.10
N ILE A 101 -4.27 4.38 1.37
CA ILE A 101 -3.09 5.09 0.84
C ILE A 101 -3.51 6.31 0.02
N GLY A 102 -4.49 6.19 -0.87
CA GLY A 102 -4.99 7.32 -1.68
C GLY A 102 -5.49 8.50 -0.84
N HIS A 103 -6.05 8.22 0.34
CA HIS A 103 -6.50 9.25 1.28
C HIS A 103 -5.35 9.77 2.16
N ILE A 104 -4.54 8.88 2.71
CA ILE A 104 -3.43 9.23 3.61
C ILE A 104 -2.42 10.12 2.91
N PHE A 105 -2.02 9.76 1.70
CA PHE A 105 -0.98 10.44 0.93
C PHE A 105 -1.55 11.36 -0.16
N SER A 106 -2.81 11.79 -0.06
CA SER A 106 -3.49 12.60 -1.07
C SER A 106 -2.71 13.86 -1.48
N ASP A 107 -1.96 14.47 -0.55
CA ASP A 107 -1.14 15.65 -0.85
C ASP A 107 0.01 15.37 -1.83
N TYR A 108 0.53 14.14 -1.82
CA TYR A 108 1.60 13.68 -2.71
C TYR A 108 1.06 13.12 -4.03
N LEU A 109 -0.24 12.86 -4.10
CA LEU A 109 -0.89 12.21 -5.25
C LEU A 109 -1.66 13.18 -6.14
N LYS A 110 -1.65 14.48 -5.88
CA LYS A 110 -2.46 15.49 -6.59
C LYS A 110 -2.26 15.51 -8.10
N GLU A 111 -1.04 15.27 -8.55
CA GLU A 111 -0.66 15.31 -9.97
C GLU A 111 -0.87 13.96 -10.68
N TYR A 112 -1.27 12.90 -9.94
CA TYR A 112 -1.42 11.57 -10.48
C TYR A 112 -2.89 11.23 -10.71
N SER A 113 -3.20 10.69 -11.88
CA SER A 113 -4.55 10.21 -12.23
C SER A 113 -4.94 8.94 -11.50
N HIS A 114 -3.94 8.16 -11.10
CA HIS A 114 -4.08 6.90 -10.37
C HIS A 114 -3.09 6.83 -9.22
N TRP A 115 -3.40 5.98 -8.26
CA TRP A 115 -2.48 5.55 -7.23
C TRP A 115 -2.54 4.02 -7.07
N GLY A 116 -1.53 3.49 -6.47
CA GLY A 116 -1.45 2.07 -6.16
C GLY A 116 -0.57 1.84 -4.96
N TYR A 117 -0.46 0.61 -4.55
CA TYR A 117 0.50 0.17 -3.57
C TYR A 117 1.23 -1.08 -4.07
N SER A 118 2.41 -1.28 -3.55
CA SER A 118 3.27 -2.39 -3.89
C SER A 118 4.12 -2.77 -2.69
N ASP A 119 4.50 -4.01 -2.63
CA ASP A 119 5.57 -4.45 -1.74
C ASP A 119 6.93 -4.13 -2.37
N LEU A 120 7.97 -3.94 -1.54
CA LEU A 120 9.32 -3.60 -2.02
C LEU A 120 10.13 -4.84 -2.46
N ASP A 121 9.61 -6.03 -2.23
CA ASP A 121 10.19 -7.32 -2.62
C ASP A 121 9.66 -7.83 -3.95
N ILE A 122 9.15 -6.92 -4.77
CA ILE A 122 8.67 -7.19 -6.12
C ILE A 122 9.72 -6.75 -7.14
N ILE A 123 9.96 -7.58 -8.14
CA ILE A 123 10.70 -7.21 -9.35
C ILE A 123 9.69 -6.77 -10.41
N TRP A 124 9.82 -5.54 -10.87
CA TRP A 124 8.94 -4.97 -11.87
C TRP A 124 9.35 -5.35 -13.28
N GLY A 125 8.36 -5.64 -14.11
CA GLY A 125 8.54 -5.76 -15.55
C GLY A 125 8.28 -4.42 -16.25
N ASP A 126 8.11 -4.49 -17.55
CA ASP A 126 7.75 -3.36 -18.42
C ASP A 126 6.24 -3.09 -18.30
N LEU A 127 5.82 -2.34 -17.27
CA LEU A 127 4.41 -2.03 -17.02
C LEU A 127 3.72 -1.33 -18.21
N PRO A 128 4.33 -0.38 -18.94
CA PRO A 128 3.74 0.19 -20.13
C PRO A 128 3.29 -0.84 -21.15
N ARG A 129 3.99 -1.97 -21.23
CA ARG A 129 3.64 -3.06 -22.14
C ARG A 129 2.51 -3.94 -21.60
N TRP A 130 2.36 -4.02 -20.28
CA TRP A 130 1.44 -4.94 -19.61
C TRP A 130 0.14 -4.31 -19.16
N VAL A 131 0.17 -3.01 -18.83
CA VAL A 131 -0.99 -2.25 -18.39
C VAL A 131 -1.57 -1.51 -19.61
N SER A 132 -2.76 -1.88 -20.03
CA SER A 132 -3.39 -1.23 -21.18
C SER A 132 -4.03 0.11 -20.80
N THR A 133 -4.13 1.01 -21.78
CA THR A 133 -4.87 2.27 -21.60
C THR A 133 -6.31 2.02 -21.16
N GLU A 134 -6.96 0.99 -21.69
CA GLU A 134 -8.32 0.57 -21.33
C GLU A 134 -8.41 0.21 -19.82
N GLU A 135 -7.40 -0.46 -19.27
CA GLU A 135 -7.37 -0.77 -17.83
C GLU A 135 -7.34 0.48 -16.98
N LEU A 136 -6.70 1.54 -17.44
CA LEU A 136 -6.61 2.80 -16.71
C LEU A 136 -7.83 3.71 -16.91
N THR A 137 -8.50 3.65 -18.07
CA THR A 137 -9.63 4.53 -18.38
C THR A 137 -10.99 3.97 -18.01
N ASP A 138 -11.19 2.66 -18.18
CA ASP A 138 -12.51 2.05 -18.10
C ASP A 138 -12.82 1.46 -16.73
N TRP A 139 -11.82 1.30 -15.87
CA TRP A 139 -11.96 0.67 -14.57
C TRP A 139 -11.53 1.61 -13.44
N ASP A 140 -12.31 1.62 -12.38
CA ASP A 140 -12.00 2.42 -11.20
C ASP A 140 -10.88 1.79 -10.35
N ILE A 141 -10.81 0.44 -10.36
CA ILE A 141 -9.77 -0.35 -9.69
C ILE A 141 -9.38 -1.50 -10.60
N VAL A 142 -8.07 -1.71 -10.74
CA VAL A 142 -7.52 -2.89 -11.42
C VAL A 142 -6.59 -3.62 -10.46
N THR A 143 -6.82 -4.90 -10.27
CA THR A 143 -5.97 -5.76 -9.42
C THR A 143 -5.42 -6.93 -10.20
N TYR A 144 -4.15 -7.25 -9.94
CA TYR A 144 -3.40 -8.27 -10.66
C TYR A 144 -3.18 -9.48 -9.75
N GLY A 145 -3.93 -10.55 -10.00
CA GLY A 145 -3.84 -11.79 -9.27
C GLY A 145 -2.78 -12.74 -9.85
N PHE A 146 -2.48 -13.80 -9.10
CA PHE A 146 -1.56 -14.85 -9.50
C PHE A 146 -2.26 -16.11 -10.04
N GLY A 147 -3.52 -15.97 -10.43
CA GLY A 147 -4.31 -17.11 -10.93
C GLY A 147 -5.00 -17.92 -9.83
N ASP A 148 -5.21 -17.35 -8.65
CA ASP A 148 -6.02 -17.99 -7.62
C ASP A 148 -7.41 -18.28 -8.16
N GLN A 149 -7.83 -19.52 -8.07
CA GLN A 149 -9.14 -19.97 -8.54
C GLN A 149 -10.21 -19.95 -7.44
N ASP A 150 -9.76 -19.95 -6.19
CA ASP A 150 -10.66 -20.13 -5.05
C ASP A 150 -11.17 -18.83 -4.46
N ARG A 151 -10.53 -17.70 -4.78
CA ARG A 151 -10.85 -16.42 -4.13
C ARG A 151 -10.64 -15.25 -5.09
N VAL A 152 -11.61 -14.35 -5.07
CA VAL A 152 -11.52 -13.07 -5.76
C VAL A 152 -11.33 -11.99 -4.70
N TYR A 153 -10.15 -11.38 -4.67
CA TYR A 153 -9.85 -10.28 -3.75
C TYR A 153 -8.83 -9.32 -4.34
N LEU A 154 -8.84 -8.09 -3.83
CA LEU A 154 -7.85 -7.08 -4.21
C LEU A 154 -6.50 -7.45 -3.61
N ARG A 155 -5.50 -7.56 -4.48
CA ARG A 155 -4.17 -7.99 -4.06
C ARG A 155 -3.42 -6.89 -3.34
N GLY A 156 -2.83 -7.26 -2.20
CA GLY A 156 -1.95 -6.39 -1.44
C GLY A 156 -0.60 -6.15 -2.08
N GLN A 157 -0.19 -7.00 -3.00
CA GLN A 157 1.09 -6.90 -3.70
C GLN A 157 1.07 -5.80 -4.76
N PHE A 158 -0.03 -5.70 -5.52
CA PHE A 158 -0.15 -4.68 -6.55
C PHE A 158 -1.59 -4.48 -7.01
N SER A 159 -2.04 -3.24 -7.00
CA SER A 159 -3.34 -2.83 -7.55
C SER A 159 -3.28 -1.36 -7.94
N PHE A 160 -3.98 -0.99 -9.02
CA PHE A 160 -4.21 0.41 -9.41
C PHE A 160 -5.60 0.88 -9.00
N HIS A 161 -5.69 2.14 -8.63
CA HIS A 161 -6.92 2.82 -8.23
C HIS A 161 -6.98 4.18 -8.92
N GLN A 162 -8.11 4.53 -9.50
CA GLN A 162 -8.29 5.91 -9.97
C GLN A 162 -8.25 6.88 -8.79
N ASN A 163 -7.53 7.99 -8.97
CA ASN A 163 -7.40 9.01 -7.93
C ASN A 163 -8.62 9.93 -7.91
N LYS A 164 -9.73 9.40 -7.40
CA LYS A 164 -11.01 10.09 -7.24
C LYS A 164 -11.46 10.02 -5.79
N ASP A 165 -12.15 11.03 -5.30
CA ASP A 165 -12.62 11.09 -3.91
C ASP A 165 -13.41 9.84 -3.51
N LYS A 166 -14.32 9.36 -4.36
CA LYS A 166 -15.10 8.15 -4.11
C LYS A 166 -14.20 6.95 -3.87
N ILE A 167 -13.18 6.76 -4.70
CA ILE A 167 -12.23 5.64 -4.62
C ILE A 167 -11.32 5.81 -3.39
N ASN A 168 -10.82 7.02 -3.16
CA ASN A 168 -9.95 7.34 -2.04
C ASN A 168 -10.64 7.19 -0.67
N GLN A 169 -11.97 7.08 -0.63
CA GLN A 169 -12.76 6.90 0.60
C GLN A 169 -13.28 5.47 0.82
N LEU A 170 -13.01 4.53 -0.07
CA LEU A 170 -13.50 3.14 0.03
C LEU A 170 -13.02 2.42 1.30
N TRP A 171 -11.84 2.79 1.80
CA TRP A 171 -11.30 2.28 3.08
C TRP A 171 -12.27 2.46 4.24
N ARG A 172 -13.21 3.39 4.13
CA ARG A 172 -14.23 3.64 5.16
C ARG A 172 -15.11 2.41 5.44
N GLY A 173 -15.17 1.46 4.55
CA GLY A 173 -15.79 0.15 4.78
C GLY A 173 -14.99 -0.73 5.76
N CYS A 174 -13.73 -0.41 6.05
CA CYS A 174 -12.87 -1.17 6.96
C CYS A 174 -12.92 -0.59 8.37
N ALA A 175 -13.81 -1.12 9.20
CA ALA A 175 -14.05 -0.63 10.57
C ALA A 175 -12.78 -0.60 11.45
N TYR A 176 -11.88 -1.58 11.28
CA TYR A 176 -10.64 -1.67 12.06
C TYR A 176 -9.75 -0.43 11.93
N LEU A 177 -9.79 0.27 10.80
CA LEU A 177 -9.02 1.50 10.61
C LEU A 177 -9.55 2.66 11.47
N SER A 178 -10.86 2.69 11.74
CA SER A 178 -11.47 3.69 12.62
C SER A 178 -11.31 3.39 14.11
N GLU A 179 -10.92 2.18 14.47
CA GLU A 179 -10.74 1.70 15.85
C GLU A 179 -9.26 1.56 16.24
N ALA A 180 -8.37 2.16 15.48
CA ALA A 180 -6.92 2.02 15.65
C ALA A 180 -6.46 2.45 17.08
N ASP A 181 -7.11 3.42 17.69
CA ASP A 181 -6.83 3.86 19.06
C ASP A 181 -7.03 2.75 20.09
N VAL A 182 -8.12 2.00 19.99
CA VAL A 182 -8.42 0.88 20.88
C VAL A 182 -7.44 -0.27 20.65
N ARG A 183 -7.23 -0.63 19.39
CA ARG A 183 -6.35 -1.73 19.01
C ARG A 183 -4.90 -1.49 19.41
N TYR A 184 -4.36 -0.32 19.11
CA TYR A 184 -2.95 0.00 19.42
C TYR A 184 -2.71 0.18 20.92
N SER A 185 -3.71 0.69 21.65
CA SER A 185 -3.63 0.73 23.10
C SER A 185 -3.47 -0.66 23.72
N LYS A 186 -4.20 -1.67 23.22
CA LYS A 186 -4.08 -3.06 23.68
C LYS A 186 -2.73 -3.66 23.31
N LEU A 187 -2.27 -3.43 22.09
CA LEU A 187 -0.99 -3.90 21.60
C LEU A 187 0.17 -3.38 22.46
N LEU A 188 0.23 -2.08 22.70
CA LEU A 188 1.29 -1.45 23.47
C LEU A 188 1.28 -1.86 24.95
N LYS A 189 0.14 -2.28 25.48
CA LYS A 189 0.04 -2.84 26.84
C LYS A 189 0.47 -4.30 26.93
N GLY A 190 0.72 -4.96 25.81
CA GLY A 190 1.05 -6.38 25.77
C GLY A 190 -0.09 -7.30 26.24
N SER A 191 -1.31 -6.78 26.31
CA SER A 191 -2.46 -7.51 26.84
C SER A 191 -3.07 -8.54 25.90
N GLU A 192 -2.75 -8.46 24.60
CA GLU A 192 -3.24 -9.38 23.58
C GLU A 192 -2.14 -9.67 22.56
N GLN A 193 -2.15 -10.85 21.95
CA GLN A 193 -1.39 -11.09 20.75
C GLN A 193 -1.98 -10.21 19.64
N PHE A 194 -1.14 -9.42 19.00
CA PHE A 194 -1.55 -8.60 17.89
C PHE A 194 -1.89 -9.50 16.71
N LYS A 195 -3.15 -9.47 16.32
CA LYS A 195 -3.58 -10.06 15.04
C LYS A 195 -3.74 -8.93 14.05
N LEU A 196 -2.99 -9.01 12.96
CA LEU A 196 -3.21 -8.13 11.81
C LEU A 196 -4.58 -8.41 11.23
N GLU A 197 -5.32 -7.34 10.97
CA GLU A 197 -6.52 -7.44 10.16
C GLU A 197 -6.12 -7.62 8.69
N SER A 198 -6.90 -8.44 7.97
CA SER A 198 -6.69 -8.61 6.54
C SER A 198 -7.13 -7.34 5.80
N ALA A 199 -6.18 -6.45 5.51
CA ALA A 199 -6.45 -5.28 4.69
C ALA A 199 -7.08 -5.67 3.36
N GLU A 200 -6.57 -6.71 2.74
CA GLU A 200 -7.07 -7.22 1.47
C GLU A 200 -8.50 -7.73 1.57
N GLY A 201 -8.80 -8.55 2.58
CA GLY A 201 -10.13 -9.12 2.79
C GLY A 201 -11.18 -8.05 3.10
N CYS A 202 -10.89 -7.18 4.07
CA CYS A 202 -11.79 -6.09 4.42
C CYS A 202 -12.03 -5.14 3.25
N TYR A 203 -10.95 -4.72 2.58
CA TYR A 203 -11.04 -3.77 1.48
C TYR A 203 -11.78 -4.37 0.28
N SER A 204 -11.51 -5.62 -0.06
CA SER A 204 -12.24 -6.33 -1.11
C SER A 204 -13.75 -6.38 -0.82
N ALA A 205 -14.12 -6.68 0.42
CA ALA A 205 -15.52 -6.66 0.83
C ALA A 205 -16.12 -5.24 0.72
N ALA A 206 -15.41 -4.22 1.17
CA ALA A 206 -15.86 -2.83 1.07
C ALA A 206 -16.09 -2.39 -0.37
N VAL A 207 -15.18 -2.75 -1.26
CA VAL A 207 -15.29 -2.47 -2.71
C VAL A 207 -16.47 -3.20 -3.33
N LEU A 208 -16.61 -4.50 -3.07
CA LEU A 208 -17.69 -5.33 -3.64
C LEU A 208 -19.09 -4.92 -3.16
N HIS A 209 -19.18 -4.36 -1.95
CA HIS A 209 -20.47 -3.86 -1.41
C HIS A 209 -20.75 -2.39 -1.78
N THR A 210 -19.84 -1.72 -2.50
CA THR A 210 -20.07 -0.36 -2.94
C THR A 210 -20.59 -0.34 -4.36
N ASN A 211 -21.79 0.23 -4.55
CA ASN A 211 -22.39 0.39 -5.88
C ASN A 211 -21.56 1.33 -6.77
N ASP A 212 -21.64 1.12 -8.09
CA ASP A 212 -21.02 1.96 -9.11
C ASP A 212 -19.48 2.03 -9.02
N ILE A 213 -18.84 0.96 -8.59
CA ILE A 213 -17.40 0.76 -8.68
C ILE A 213 -17.12 -0.35 -9.69
N ARG A 214 -16.35 -0.01 -10.72
CA ARG A 214 -15.92 -0.96 -11.75
C ARG A 214 -14.56 -1.52 -11.38
N VAL A 215 -14.51 -2.81 -11.10
CA VAL A 215 -13.29 -3.51 -10.71
C VAL A 215 -12.91 -4.51 -11.78
N LYS A 216 -11.68 -4.47 -12.25
CA LYS A 216 -11.10 -5.48 -13.11
C LYS A 216 -10.18 -6.39 -12.30
N TYR A 217 -10.52 -7.66 -12.28
CA TYR A 217 -9.66 -8.72 -11.77
C TYR A 217 -8.98 -9.38 -12.97
N THR A 218 -7.68 -9.37 -13.01
CA THR A 218 -6.94 -9.93 -14.13
C THR A 218 -5.71 -10.70 -13.64
N VAL A 219 -5.29 -11.68 -14.41
CA VAL A 219 -4.05 -12.44 -14.17
C VAL A 219 -3.11 -12.11 -15.31
N LYS A 220 -2.00 -11.44 -15.01
CA LYS A 220 -0.97 -11.09 -16.01
C LYS A 220 0.39 -11.69 -15.70
N ALA A 221 0.56 -12.25 -14.51
CA ALA A 221 1.77 -12.94 -14.14
C ALA A 221 1.44 -14.14 -13.28
N LEU A 222 2.07 -15.26 -13.58
CA LEU A 222 2.10 -16.43 -12.73
C LEU A 222 3.52 -16.57 -12.19
N THR A 223 3.64 -16.65 -10.87
CA THR A 223 4.88 -17.08 -10.26
C THR A 223 4.58 -18.35 -9.50
N ASP A 224 5.30 -19.41 -9.81
CA ASP A 224 5.35 -20.60 -8.98
C ASP A 224 6.78 -20.73 -8.49
N ALA A 225 7.06 -20.03 -7.41
CA ALA A 225 8.37 -20.09 -6.79
C ALA A 225 8.50 -21.25 -5.80
N GLU A 226 7.40 -21.87 -5.38
CA GLU A 226 7.44 -22.93 -4.37
C GLU A 226 7.96 -24.26 -4.88
N GLY A 227 7.90 -24.52 -6.17
CA GLY A 227 8.39 -25.78 -6.77
C GLY A 227 9.70 -25.67 -7.51
N ALA A 228 10.19 -24.47 -7.74
CA ALA A 228 11.40 -24.23 -8.47
C ALA A 228 12.60 -24.11 -7.51
N GLY A 229 13.61 -24.92 -7.68
CA GLY A 229 14.90 -24.64 -7.06
C GLY A 229 15.34 -23.21 -7.43
N ALA A 230 16.17 -22.59 -6.61
CA ALA A 230 16.59 -21.19 -6.78
C ALA A 230 17.03 -20.82 -8.21
N ASP A 231 17.64 -21.76 -8.91
CA ASP A 231 18.10 -21.58 -10.29
C ASP A 231 16.96 -21.54 -11.31
N SER A 232 15.89 -22.28 -11.07
CA SER A 232 14.73 -22.25 -11.95
C SER A 232 13.86 -21.03 -11.72
N ALA A 233 13.81 -20.51 -10.51
CA ALA A 233 13.13 -19.27 -10.23
C ALA A 233 13.72 -18.08 -10.99
N ILE A 234 15.03 -18.06 -11.16
CA ILE A 234 15.70 -17.03 -11.95
C ILE A 234 15.45 -17.20 -13.44
N LEU A 235 15.42 -18.43 -13.92
CA LEU A 235 15.30 -18.71 -15.34
C LEU A 235 13.85 -18.65 -15.83
N HIS A 236 12.96 -19.06 -15.01
CA HIS A 236 11.55 -19.01 -15.40
C HIS A 236 10.89 -17.74 -14.96
N GLY A 237 11.64 -16.80 -14.41
CA GLY A 237 11.29 -15.49 -14.07
C GLY A 237 10.06 -15.09 -14.56
N LEU A 238 9.54 -15.96 -14.57
CA LEU A 238 8.77 -15.71 -14.22
C LEU A 238 7.67 -15.17 -14.75
N TYR A 239 7.55 -14.89 -15.72
CA TYR A 239 6.63 -13.97 -16.19
C TYR A 239 6.09 -14.48 -17.47
N VAL A 240 5.29 -15.43 -17.33
CA VAL A 240 4.31 -15.66 -18.37
C VAL A 240 3.31 -14.53 -18.23
N GLY A 241 3.56 -13.44 -18.89
CA GLY A 241 2.51 -12.49 -19.16
C GLY A 241 1.48 -13.21 -20.01
N LEU A 242 0.34 -13.46 -19.46
CA LEU A 242 -0.81 -13.85 -20.23
C LEU A 242 -1.48 -12.56 -20.67
N GLY A 243 -1.15 -12.07 -21.87
CA GLY A 243 -1.84 -10.98 -22.54
C GLY A 243 -3.21 -11.37 -23.02
#